data_a9fa80665995bb79541590a2e97ee0e2
#
_entry.id   a9fa80665995bb79541590a2e97ee0e2
#
_cell.length_a   1.000
_cell.length_b   1.000
_cell.length_c   1.000
_cell.angle_alpha   90.00
_cell.angle_beta   90.00
_cell.angle_gamma   90.00
#
_symmetry.space_group_name_H-M   'P 1'
#
loop_
_entity.id
_entity.type
_entity.pdbx_description
1 polymer ?
#
loop_
_entity_poly.entity_id
_entity_poly.type
_entity_poly.pdbx_seq_one_letter_code
_entity_poly.pdbx_strand_id
1 'polypeptide(L)'
;MLSLALHGMAYIATHNNRVMNIKEIASGIGASEAHLSKVMQRLVREGLAHSGRGPKGGFTLAKPPEQITLLHIYQAFDNNMEKADCPMVRSKCPFEHCLFGGVLGELDERLEEFLESRTLASFAEQEVQE
;
A
#
# COMPACT_ATOMS: atom_id res chain seq x y z
N MET A 1 1.57 9.12 1.46
CA MET A 1 2.34 8.21 0.58
C MET A 1 1.71 6.81 0.49
N LEU A 2 1.34 6.21 1.60
CA LEU A 2 0.71 4.88 1.60
C LEU A 2 -0.59 4.84 0.77
N SER A 3 -1.44 5.84 0.92
CA SER A 3 -2.68 5.93 0.16
C SER A 3 -2.44 5.97 -1.36
N LEU A 4 -1.43 6.72 -1.80
CA LEU A 4 -1.05 6.76 -3.21
C LEU A 4 -0.53 5.41 -3.69
N ALA A 5 0.24 4.71 -2.85
CA ALA A 5 0.76 3.38 -3.18
C ALA A 5 -0.38 2.37 -3.36
N LEU A 6 -1.31 2.33 -2.43
CA LEU A 6 -2.46 1.43 -2.50
C LEU A 6 -3.32 1.72 -3.73
N HIS A 7 -3.65 2.98 -3.96
CA HIS A 7 -4.48 3.38 -5.10
C HIS A 7 -3.77 3.14 -6.44
N GLY A 8 -2.50 3.47 -6.53
CA GLY A 8 -1.72 3.24 -7.75
C GLY A 8 -1.62 1.77 -8.12
N MET A 9 -1.30 0.93 -7.16
CA MET A 9 -1.21 -0.52 -7.37
C MET A 9 -2.58 -1.13 -7.72
N ALA A 10 -3.63 -0.71 -7.02
CA ALA A 10 -4.98 -1.16 -7.31
C ALA A 10 -5.44 -0.73 -8.70
N TYR A 11 -5.08 0.49 -9.12
CA TYR A 11 -5.42 0.99 -10.45
C TYR A 11 -4.79 0.12 -11.55
N ILE A 12 -3.52 -0.25 -11.40
CA ILE A 12 -2.86 -1.17 -12.33
C ILE A 12 -3.55 -2.54 -12.34
N ALA A 13 -3.89 -3.06 -11.16
CA ALA A 13 -4.55 -4.36 -11.04
C ALA A 13 -5.93 -4.37 -11.71
N THR A 14 -6.72 -3.31 -11.58
CA THR A 14 -8.04 -3.20 -12.20
C THR A 14 -7.98 -3.00 -13.72
N HIS A 15 -6.82 -2.66 -14.26
CA HIS A 15 -6.59 -2.50 -15.70
C HIS A 15 -5.82 -3.68 -16.30
N ASN A 16 -6.03 -4.89 -15.77
CA ASN A 16 -5.46 -6.15 -16.26
C ASN A 16 -3.92 -6.18 -16.26
N ASN A 17 -3.31 -5.46 -15.32
CA ASN A 17 -1.86 -5.37 -15.19
C ASN A 17 -1.15 -4.97 -16.50
N ARG A 18 -1.81 -4.15 -17.32
CA ARG A 18 -1.15 -3.62 -18.52
C ARG A 18 -0.12 -2.55 -18.13
N VAL A 19 0.86 -2.33 -18.99
CA VAL A 19 1.85 -1.27 -18.76
C VAL A 19 1.14 0.09 -18.77
N MET A 20 1.28 0.84 -17.69
CA MET A 20 0.67 2.15 -17.53
C MET A 20 1.73 3.18 -17.16
N ASN A 21 1.78 4.29 -17.88
CA ASN A 21 2.71 5.36 -17.54
C ASN A 21 2.20 6.14 -16.32
N ILE A 22 3.11 6.90 -15.72
CA ILE A 22 2.79 7.66 -14.51
C ILE A 22 1.65 8.65 -14.72
N LYS A 23 1.57 9.23 -15.91
CA LYS A 23 0.54 10.20 -16.25
C LYS A 23 -0.85 9.57 -16.26
N GLU A 24 -0.98 8.37 -16.84
CA GLU A 24 -2.25 7.63 -16.86
C GLU A 24 -2.70 7.28 -15.45
N ILE A 25 -1.79 6.75 -14.62
CA ILE A 25 -2.12 6.35 -13.25
C ILE A 25 -2.50 7.58 -12.42
N ALA A 26 -1.69 8.63 -12.48
CA ALA A 26 -1.94 9.87 -11.73
C ALA A 26 -3.28 10.49 -12.10
N SER A 27 -3.59 10.57 -13.39
CA SER A 27 -4.87 11.07 -13.87
C SER A 27 -6.05 10.20 -13.38
N GLY A 28 -5.88 8.88 -13.41
CA GLY A 28 -6.92 7.95 -13.00
C GLY A 28 -7.26 8.00 -11.52
N ILE A 29 -6.28 8.26 -10.67
CA ILE A 29 -6.49 8.31 -9.21
C ILE A 29 -6.55 9.74 -8.66
N GLY A 30 -6.43 10.75 -9.53
CA GLY A 30 -6.51 12.15 -9.11
C GLY A 30 -5.31 12.62 -8.29
N ALA A 31 -4.12 12.12 -8.62
CA ALA A 31 -2.90 12.42 -7.87
C ALA A 31 -1.90 13.26 -8.68
N SER A 32 -0.95 13.87 -7.97
CA SER A 32 0.19 14.55 -8.56
C SER A 32 1.16 13.54 -9.17
N GLU A 33 1.57 13.76 -10.42
CA GLU A 33 2.57 12.91 -11.08
C GLU A 33 3.89 12.85 -10.31
N ALA A 34 4.33 13.98 -9.76
CA ALA A 34 5.58 14.07 -9.02
C ALA A 34 5.55 13.23 -7.75
N HIS A 35 4.46 13.32 -6.97
CA HIS A 35 4.29 12.51 -5.76
C HIS A 35 4.15 11.03 -6.08
N LEU A 36 3.32 10.71 -7.05
CA LEU A 36 3.08 9.32 -7.45
C LEU A 36 4.35 8.67 -8.00
N SER A 37 5.16 9.42 -8.76
CA SER A 37 6.43 8.92 -9.29
C SER A 37 7.37 8.44 -8.18
N LYS A 38 7.50 9.21 -7.10
CA LYS A 38 8.31 8.83 -5.94
C LYS A 38 7.78 7.56 -5.27
N VAL A 39 6.47 7.48 -5.13
CA VAL A 39 5.80 6.33 -4.53
C VAL A 39 6.01 5.08 -5.39
N MET A 40 5.80 5.17 -6.68
CA MET A 40 5.99 4.04 -7.60
C MET A 40 7.44 3.58 -7.65
N GLN A 41 8.40 4.51 -7.62
CA GLN A 41 9.82 4.15 -7.57
C GLN A 41 10.16 3.37 -6.29
N ARG A 42 9.56 3.73 -5.17
CA ARG A 42 9.74 2.98 -3.93
C ARG A 42 9.16 1.58 -4.03
N LEU A 43 7.98 1.43 -4.62
CA LEU A 43 7.37 0.12 -4.87
C LEU A 43 8.25 -0.76 -5.76
N VAL A 44 8.89 -0.16 -6.76
CA VAL A 44 9.85 -0.88 -7.61
C VAL A 44 11.04 -1.38 -6.79
N ARG A 45 11.60 -0.55 -5.93
CA ARG A 45 12.72 -0.94 -5.05
C ARG A 45 12.34 -2.05 -4.07
N GLU A 46 11.09 -2.05 -3.62
CA GLU A 46 10.59 -3.09 -2.70
C GLU A 46 10.15 -4.37 -3.43
N GLY A 47 10.28 -4.41 -4.75
CA GLY A 47 9.97 -5.60 -5.53
C GLY A 47 8.48 -5.84 -5.77
N LEU A 48 7.65 -4.82 -5.58
CA LEU A 48 6.20 -4.93 -5.77
C LEU A 48 5.73 -4.44 -7.14
N ALA A 49 6.54 -3.61 -7.81
CA ALA A 49 6.24 -3.10 -9.14
C ALA A 49 7.47 -3.19 -10.02
N HIS A 50 7.25 -3.26 -11.33
CA HIS A 50 8.30 -3.14 -12.35
C HIS A 50 8.13 -1.83 -13.09
N SER A 51 9.25 -1.23 -13.49
CA SER A 51 9.25 -0.08 -14.37
C SER A 51 9.91 -0.43 -15.69
N GLY A 52 9.28 -0.06 -16.81
CA GLY A 52 9.84 -0.16 -18.14
C GLY A 52 10.39 1.17 -18.62
N ARG A 53 11.35 1.14 -19.52
CA ARG A 53 11.95 2.32 -20.15
C ARG A 53 11.44 2.52 -21.57
N GLY A 54 11.51 3.75 -22.07
CA GLY A 54 11.20 4.09 -23.44
C GLY A 54 9.77 4.60 -23.63
N PRO A 55 9.36 4.92 -24.88
CA PRO A 55 8.07 5.55 -25.16
C PRO A 55 6.86 4.66 -24.85
N LYS A 56 7.06 3.35 -24.72
CA LYS A 56 6.06 2.39 -24.27
C LYS A 56 6.30 1.93 -22.85
N GLY A 57 7.17 2.62 -22.12
CA GLY A 57 7.48 2.32 -20.74
C GLY A 57 6.38 2.75 -19.79
N GLY A 58 6.46 2.24 -18.59
CA GLY A 58 5.51 2.53 -17.54
C GLY A 58 5.68 1.53 -16.40
N PHE A 59 4.63 1.34 -15.64
CA PHE A 59 4.66 0.47 -14.47
C PHE A 59 3.71 -0.70 -14.64
N THR A 60 4.13 -1.85 -14.11
CA THR A 60 3.31 -3.06 -13.99
C THR A 60 3.51 -3.64 -12.60
N LEU A 61 2.63 -4.57 -12.22
CA LEU A 61 2.82 -5.35 -10.99
C LEU A 61 4.01 -6.31 -11.18
N ALA A 62 4.86 -6.43 -10.16
CA ALA A 62 6.02 -7.33 -10.19
C ALA A 62 5.64 -8.80 -10.00
N LYS A 63 4.45 -9.04 -9.43
CA LYS A 63 3.92 -10.37 -9.14
C LYS A 63 2.46 -10.42 -9.58
N PRO A 64 1.90 -11.62 -9.78
CA PRO A 64 0.45 -11.71 -10.01
C PRO A 64 -0.34 -11.03 -8.89
N PRO A 65 -1.46 -10.35 -9.22
CA PRO A 65 -2.23 -9.63 -8.21
C PRO A 65 -2.75 -10.52 -7.07
N GLU A 66 -2.91 -11.83 -7.30
CA GLU A 66 -3.28 -12.80 -6.27
C GLU A 66 -2.19 -12.98 -5.21
N GLN A 67 -0.95 -12.64 -5.53
CA GLN A 67 0.20 -12.79 -4.63
C GLN A 67 0.58 -11.50 -3.91
N ILE A 68 -0.06 -10.40 -4.23
CA ILE A 68 0.22 -9.10 -3.60
C ILE A 68 -0.93 -8.77 -2.65
N THR A 69 -0.65 -8.88 -1.35
CA THR A 69 -1.61 -8.44 -0.33
C THR A 69 -1.50 -6.94 -0.10
N LEU A 70 -2.55 -6.34 0.44
CA LEU A 70 -2.49 -4.94 0.85
C LEU A 70 -1.46 -4.74 1.96
N LEU A 71 -1.21 -5.78 2.77
CA LEU A 71 -0.19 -5.74 3.81
C LEU A 71 1.22 -5.58 3.22
N HIS A 72 1.53 -6.25 2.11
CA HIS A 72 2.83 -6.10 1.45
C HIS A 72 3.10 -4.65 1.06
N ILE A 73 2.08 -3.96 0.55
CA ILE A 73 2.19 -2.55 0.17
C ILE A 73 2.35 -1.66 1.40
N TYR A 74 1.57 -1.94 2.44
CA TYR A 74 1.65 -1.23 3.71
C TYR A 74 3.05 -1.32 4.31
N GLN A 75 3.62 -2.53 4.36
CA GLN A 75 4.95 -2.79 4.91
C GLN A 75 6.07 -2.09 4.13
N ALA A 76 5.88 -1.89 2.84
CA ALA A 76 6.86 -1.18 2.01
C ALA A 76 7.03 0.29 2.40
N PHE A 77 6.04 0.89 3.04
CA PHE A 77 6.03 2.30 3.44
C PHE A 77 6.13 2.51 4.94
N ASP A 78 5.80 1.51 5.73
CA ASP A 78 5.86 1.57 7.18
C ASP A 78 6.98 0.67 7.67
N ASN A 79 8.18 1.25 7.80
CA ASN A 79 9.35 0.52 8.31
C ASN A 79 9.29 0.28 9.82
N ASN A 80 8.31 0.88 10.51
CA ASN A 80 8.13 0.78 11.94
C ASN A 80 6.90 -0.06 12.28
N MET A 81 6.91 -1.31 11.84
CA MET A 81 5.90 -2.27 12.28
C MET A 81 6.15 -2.78 13.71
N GLU A 82 6.89 -2.05 14.49
CA GLU A 82 6.80 -2.21 15.93
C GLU A 82 5.37 -1.81 16.29
N LYS A 83 4.60 -2.79 16.70
CA LYS A 83 3.27 -2.59 17.25
C LYS A 83 3.39 -1.61 18.40
N ALA A 84 3.25 -0.33 18.09
CA ALA A 84 3.21 0.70 19.11
C ALA A 84 1.85 0.63 19.76
N ASP A 85 1.74 -0.15 20.83
CA ASP A 85 0.57 -0.12 21.71
C ASP A 85 0.36 1.28 22.30
N CYS A 86 1.33 2.16 22.11
CA CYS A 86 1.31 3.50 22.67
C CYS A 86 1.91 4.51 21.67
N PRO A 87 1.23 5.63 21.37
CA PRO A 87 1.77 6.68 20.50
C PRO A 87 2.93 7.46 21.14
N MET A 88 3.15 7.27 22.44
CA MET A 88 4.27 7.86 23.13
C MET A 88 5.51 7.00 22.92
N VAL A 89 6.38 7.40 22.01
CA VAL A 89 7.66 6.73 21.72
C VAL A 89 8.67 6.89 22.86
N ARG A 90 8.19 6.94 24.10
CA ARG A 90 9.05 7.09 25.27
C ARG A 90 9.08 5.80 26.07
N SER A 91 10.27 5.46 26.54
CA SER A 91 10.59 4.22 27.21
C SER A 91 9.90 4.01 28.57
N LYS A 92 9.19 5.02 29.10
CA LYS A 92 8.50 4.89 30.41
C LYS A 92 7.23 5.72 30.47
N CYS A 93 6.11 5.02 30.46
CA CYS A 93 4.84 5.60 30.85
C CYS A 93 4.76 5.61 32.39
N PRO A 94 4.40 6.75 33.03
CA PRO A 94 4.31 6.82 34.49
C PRO A 94 3.06 6.18 35.06
N PHE A 95 2.14 5.71 34.22
CA PHE A 95 0.84 5.20 34.64
C PHE A 95 0.81 3.67 34.64
N GLU A 96 0.18 3.08 35.66
CA GLU A 96 -0.05 1.65 35.71
C GLU A 96 -1.11 1.19 34.71
N HIS A 97 -2.06 2.07 34.41
CA HIS A 97 -3.15 1.81 33.48
C HIS A 97 -2.95 2.63 32.21
N CYS A 98 -3.05 1.99 31.05
CA CYS A 98 -2.93 2.68 29.77
C CYS A 98 -4.12 3.62 29.55
N LEU A 99 -3.84 4.90 29.21
CA LEU A 99 -4.88 5.89 28.88
C LEU A 99 -5.75 5.43 27.70
N PHE A 100 -5.16 4.68 26.77
CA PHE A 100 -5.86 4.17 25.59
C PHE A 100 -6.51 2.82 25.82
N GLY A 101 -6.33 2.21 27.03
CA GLY A 101 -6.96 0.94 27.37
C GLY A 101 -6.62 -0.24 26.48
N GLY A 102 -5.46 -0.18 25.79
CA GLY A 102 -5.05 -1.24 24.85
C GLY A 102 -5.72 -1.16 23.50
N VAL A 103 -6.58 -0.18 23.26
CA VAL A 103 -7.36 -0.08 22.02
C VAL A 103 -6.49 0.15 20.78
N LEU A 104 -5.34 0.83 20.93
CA LEU A 104 -4.43 1.06 19.81
C LEU A 104 -3.82 -0.25 19.31
N GLY A 105 -3.43 -1.15 20.21
CA GLY A 105 -2.95 -2.48 19.86
C GLY A 105 -4.00 -3.31 19.17
N GLU A 106 -5.25 -3.27 19.65
CA GLU A 106 -6.38 -3.95 19.01
C GLU A 106 -6.64 -3.43 17.61
N LEU A 107 -6.58 -2.11 17.41
CA LEU A 107 -6.76 -1.49 16.11
C LEU A 107 -5.66 -1.90 15.13
N ASP A 108 -4.40 -1.94 15.58
CA ASP A 108 -3.27 -2.35 14.75
C ASP A 108 -3.39 -3.82 14.34
N GLU A 109 -3.77 -4.71 15.26
CA GLU A 109 -4.00 -6.11 14.93
C GLU A 109 -5.12 -6.29 13.92
N ARG A 110 -6.20 -5.57 14.09
CA ARG A 110 -7.35 -5.62 13.19
C ARG A 110 -7.02 -5.10 11.80
N LEU A 111 -6.25 -4.01 11.74
CA LEU A 111 -5.77 -3.46 10.48
C LEU A 111 -4.86 -4.46 9.76
N GLU A 112 -3.91 -5.06 10.47
CA GLU A 112 -2.98 -6.05 9.92
C GLU A 112 -3.73 -7.26 9.37
N GLU A 113 -4.67 -7.82 10.14
CA GLU A 113 -5.50 -8.95 9.69
C GLU A 113 -6.29 -8.61 8.43
N PHE A 114 -6.89 -7.44 8.38
CA PHE A 114 -7.63 -6.98 7.21
C PHE A 114 -6.73 -6.87 5.99
N LEU A 115 -5.59 -6.20 6.13
CA LEU A 115 -4.65 -5.99 5.03
C LEU A 115 -4.05 -7.31 4.53
N GLU A 116 -3.77 -8.25 5.44
CA GLU A 116 -3.25 -9.57 5.07
C GLU A 116 -4.29 -10.42 4.34
N SER A 117 -5.57 -10.27 4.69
CA SER A 117 -6.65 -11.06 4.08
C SER A 117 -7.06 -10.55 2.71
N ARG A 118 -6.59 -9.40 2.27
CA ARG A 118 -6.95 -8.76 1.00
C ARG A 118 -5.79 -8.75 0.03
N THR A 119 -6.07 -9.19 -1.20
CA THR A 119 -5.10 -9.10 -2.31
C THR A 119 -5.55 -8.06 -3.32
N LEU A 120 -4.64 -7.65 -4.20
CA LEU A 120 -5.01 -6.78 -5.31
C LEU A 120 -6.01 -7.48 -6.24
N ALA A 121 -5.91 -8.80 -6.40
CA ALA A 121 -6.87 -9.58 -7.19
C ALA A 121 -8.27 -9.54 -6.58
N SER A 122 -8.39 -9.72 -5.27
CA SER A 122 -9.69 -9.68 -4.60
C SER A 122 -10.36 -8.30 -4.73
N PHE A 123 -9.59 -7.25 -4.67
CA PHE A 123 -10.08 -5.89 -4.89
C PHE A 123 -10.53 -5.70 -6.34
N ALA A 124 -9.72 -6.13 -7.31
CA ALA A 124 -10.06 -6.01 -8.74
C ALA A 124 -11.34 -6.80 -9.09
N GLU A 125 -11.51 -7.98 -8.53
CA GLU A 125 -12.72 -8.79 -8.70
C GLU A 125 -13.95 -8.07 -8.14
N GLN A 126 -13.82 -7.45 -6.99
CA GLN A 126 -14.91 -6.69 -6.37
C GLN A 126 -15.35 -5.52 -7.26
N GLU A 127 -14.40 -4.81 -7.85
CA GLU A 127 -14.68 -3.68 -8.75
C GLU A 127 -15.41 -4.13 -10.03
N VAL A 128 -15.10 -5.29 -10.54
CA VAL A 128 -15.73 -5.83 -11.75
C VAL A 128 -17.18 -6.26 -11.49
N GLN A 129 -17.52 -6.66 -10.26
CA GLN A 129 -18.87 -7.11 -9.90
C GLN A 129 -19.88 -5.96 -9.71
N GLU A 130 -19.42 -4.75 -9.62
CA GLU A 130 -20.26 -3.55 -9.59
C GLU A 130 -20.50 -3.01 -10.99
#